data_621881b7f466451c3cf16206cf91b451
#
_entry.id   621881b7f466451c3cf16206cf91b451
#
_cell.length_a   1.000
_cell.length_b   1.000
_cell.length_c   1.000
_cell.angle_alpha   90.00
_cell.angle_beta   90.00
_cell.angle_gamma   90.00
#
_symmetry.space_group_name_H-M   'P 1'
#
loop_
_entity.id
_entity.type
_entity.pdbx_description
1 polymer ?
#
loop_
_entity_poly.entity_id
_entity_poly.type
_entity_poly.pdbx_seq_one_letter_code
_entity_poly.pdbx_strand_id
1 'polypeptide(L)'
;MGVNITGLKSLQAELEKRFGQAKMQEISDQALFEGAQVIKKELEQNFESFRDTGASIDEITISGPKDGPNGRRRDIHWVGPKDRYRLIHINEWGTVKNPNPAGKGKVAASLEGGKKAYRKAVKKVLKSEL
;
A
#
# COMPACT_ATOMS: atom_id res chain seq x y z
N MET A 1 -6.33 5.06 8.96
CA MET A 1 -5.91 3.70 8.63
C MET A 1 -4.92 3.74 7.48
N GLY A 2 -3.82 3.03 7.60
CA GLY A 2 -2.78 2.99 6.58
C GLY A 2 -2.24 1.58 6.39
N VAL A 3 -1.55 1.37 5.29
CA VAL A 3 -0.86 0.11 4.98
C VAL A 3 0.63 0.40 4.89
N ASN A 4 1.42 -0.32 5.66
CA ASN A 4 2.87 -0.22 5.65
C ASN A 4 3.48 -1.31 4.78
N ILE A 5 4.34 -0.90 3.86
CA ILE A 5 5.05 -1.82 2.97
C ILE A 5 6.51 -1.89 3.43
N THR A 6 6.90 -3.03 3.98
CA THR A 6 8.22 -3.28 4.55
C THR A 6 8.76 -4.64 4.08
N GLY A 7 9.87 -5.08 4.62
CA GLY A 7 10.38 -6.44 4.38
C GLY A 7 11.52 -6.55 3.40
N LEU A 8 12.10 -5.43 3.00
CA LEU A 8 13.25 -5.42 2.08
C LEU A 8 14.59 -5.21 2.79
N LYS A 9 14.61 -5.25 4.13
CA LYS A 9 15.80 -4.89 4.91
C LYS A 9 17.03 -5.73 4.58
N SER A 10 16.90 -7.04 4.50
CA SER A 10 18.02 -7.94 4.19
C SER A 10 18.51 -7.77 2.76
N LEU A 11 17.60 -7.62 1.81
CA LEU A 11 17.94 -7.37 0.42
C LEU A 11 18.59 -6.00 0.25
N GLN A 12 18.08 -4.99 0.96
CA GLN A 12 18.62 -3.65 0.98
C GLN A 12 20.07 -3.64 1.47
N ALA A 13 20.38 -4.36 2.55
CA ALA A 13 21.75 -4.44 3.07
C ALA A 13 22.72 -5.05 2.05
N GLU A 14 22.28 -6.07 1.31
CA GLU A 14 23.10 -6.70 0.28
C GLU A 14 23.35 -5.76 -0.90
N LEU A 15 22.33 -5.02 -1.31
CA LEU A 15 22.42 -4.08 -2.41
C LEU A 15 23.26 -2.84 -2.05
N GLU A 16 23.29 -2.42 -0.79
CA GLU A 16 24.15 -1.32 -0.31
C GLU A 16 25.62 -1.61 -0.55
N LYS A 17 26.03 -2.86 -0.43
CA LYS A 17 27.41 -3.30 -0.71
C LYS A 17 27.79 -3.11 -2.18
N ARG A 18 26.81 -3.21 -3.08
CA ARG A 18 27.08 -3.10 -4.54
C ARG A 18 26.99 -1.68 -5.06
N PHE A 19 26.03 -0.89 -4.60
CA PHE A 19 25.68 0.39 -5.22
C PHE A 19 25.83 1.61 -4.33
N GLY A 20 26.08 1.41 -3.04
CA GLY A 20 26.11 2.49 -2.06
C GLY A 20 24.72 2.86 -1.58
N GLN A 21 24.67 3.59 -0.47
CA GLN A 21 23.43 3.85 0.26
C GLN A 21 22.43 4.73 -0.51
N ALA A 22 22.93 5.79 -1.15
CA ALA A 22 22.03 6.72 -1.88
C ALA A 22 21.32 6.04 -3.06
N LYS A 23 22.08 5.26 -3.83
CA LYS A 23 21.50 4.51 -4.97
C LYS A 23 20.53 3.45 -4.48
N MET A 24 20.83 2.83 -3.34
CA MET A 24 19.94 1.83 -2.74
C MET A 24 18.62 2.41 -2.27
N GLN A 25 18.63 3.59 -1.66
CA GLN A 25 17.39 4.26 -1.29
C GLN A 25 16.53 4.54 -2.52
N GLU A 26 17.14 5.02 -3.60
CA GLU A 26 16.43 5.30 -4.85
C GLU A 26 15.76 4.04 -5.41
N ILE A 27 16.49 2.93 -5.46
CA ILE A 27 15.96 1.65 -5.95
C ILE A 27 14.83 1.14 -5.05
N SER A 28 15.03 1.18 -3.74
CA SER A 28 14.02 0.73 -2.76
C SER A 28 12.76 1.58 -2.84
N ASP A 29 12.91 2.90 -2.95
CA ASP A 29 11.77 3.81 -3.05
C ASP A 29 10.95 3.56 -4.32
N GLN A 30 11.62 3.28 -5.44
CA GLN A 30 10.94 2.95 -6.70
C GLN A 30 10.24 1.59 -6.61
N ALA A 31 10.89 0.58 -6.04
CA ALA A 31 10.31 -0.74 -5.88
C ALA A 31 9.05 -0.70 -5.00
N LEU A 32 9.09 0.04 -3.89
CA LEU A 32 7.95 0.20 -3.01
C LEU A 32 6.82 0.99 -3.67
N PHE A 33 7.15 1.97 -4.51
CA PHE A 33 6.13 2.72 -5.26
C PHE A 33 5.38 1.82 -6.23
N GLU A 34 6.10 1.01 -7.01
CA GLU A 34 5.48 0.08 -7.95
C GLU A 34 4.63 -0.97 -7.22
N GLY A 35 5.13 -1.48 -6.10
CA GLY A 35 4.37 -2.41 -5.27
C GLY A 35 3.12 -1.76 -4.66
N ALA A 36 3.23 -0.52 -4.19
CA ALA A 36 2.11 0.23 -3.64
C ALA A 36 1.02 0.48 -4.67
N GLN A 37 1.39 0.72 -5.93
CA GLN A 37 0.40 0.89 -7.00
C GLN A 37 -0.43 -0.37 -7.24
N VAL A 38 0.19 -1.55 -7.12
CA VAL A 38 -0.53 -2.82 -7.23
C VAL A 38 -1.58 -2.94 -6.13
N ILE A 39 -1.21 -2.63 -4.90
CA ILE A 39 -2.15 -2.69 -3.75
C ILE A 39 -3.25 -1.65 -3.90
N LYS A 40 -2.90 -0.43 -4.34
CA LYS A 40 -3.89 0.63 -4.60
C LYS A 40 -4.93 0.16 -5.61
N LYS A 41 -4.49 -0.49 -6.69
CA LYS A 41 -5.39 -1.02 -7.73
C LYS A 41 -6.34 -2.08 -7.17
N GLU A 42 -5.83 -2.97 -6.32
CA GLU A 42 -6.67 -3.96 -5.64
C GLU A 42 -7.70 -3.30 -4.72
N LEU A 43 -7.30 -2.27 -3.98
CA LEU A 43 -8.23 -1.50 -3.15
C LEU A 43 -9.32 -0.85 -3.99
N GLU A 44 -8.95 -0.23 -5.10
CA GLU A 44 -9.92 0.39 -6.02
C GLU A 44 -10.95 -0.61 -6.53
N GLN A 45 -10.50 -1.79 -6.95
CA GLN A 45 -11.36 -2.86 -7.44
C GLN A 45 -12.30 -3.38 -6.36
N ASN A 46 -11.77 -3.65 -5.16
CA ASN A 46 -12.59 -4.18 -4.07
C ASN A 46 -13.57 -3.15 -3.52
N PHE A 47 -13.22 -1.87 -3.55
CA PHE A 47 -14.10 -0.80 -3.09
C PHE A 47 -15.24 -0.51 -4.06
N GLU A 48 -15.14 -0.91 -5.32
CA GLU A 48 -16.24 -0.78 -6.28
C GLU A 48 -17.51 -1.53 -5.81
N SER A 49 -17.34 -2.62 -5.06
CA SER A 49 -18.48 -3.41 -4.58
C SER A 49 -19.40 -2.67 -3.61
N PHE A 50 -18.93 -1.60 -2.98
CA PHE A 50 -19.73 -0.77 -2.08
C PHE A 50 -19.58 0.72 -2.39
N ARG A 51 -19.31 1.03 -3.64
CA ARG A 51 -19.14 2.40 -4.11
C ARG A 51 -20.42 3.22 -3.91
N ASP A 52 -20.27 4.38 -3.31
CA ASP A 52 -21.31 5.38 -3.18
C ASP A 52 -21.03 6.52 -4.17
N THR A 53 -20.26 7.54 -3.75
CA THR A 53 -19.88 8.65 -4.62
C THR A 53 -18.56 8.41 -5.37
N GLY A 54 -17.84 7.35 -5.00
CA GLY A 54 -16.48 7.08 -5.49
C GLY A 54 -15.40 7.78 -4.67
N ALA A 55 -15.76 8.57 -3.65
CA ALA A 55 -14.78 9.31 -2.84
C ALA A 55 -13.81 8.39 -2.09
N SER A 56 -14.29 7.24 -1.60
CA SER A 56 -13.42 6.27 -0.92
C SER A 56 -12.37 5.67 -1.85
N ILE A 57 -12.64 5.63 -3.15
CA ILE A 57 -11.69 5.22 -4.18
C ILE A 57 -10.79 6.39 -4.55
N ASP A 58 -11.37 7.56 -4.80
CA ASP A 58 -10.64 8.74 -5.26
C ASP A 58 -9.63 9.25 -4.24
N GLU A 59 -9.90 9.05 -2.94
CA GLU A 59 -9.02 9.53 -1.86
C GLU A 59 -7.92 8.55 -1.47
N ILE A 60 -7.82 7.38 -2.12
CA ILE A 60 -6.70 6.45 -1.91
C ILE A 60 -5.41 7.13 -2.37
N THR A 61 -4.45 7.23 -1.45
CA THR A 61 -3.21 7.98 -1.68
C THR A 61 -2.00 7.15 -1.27
N ILE A 62 -0.95 7.20 -2.10
CA ILE A 62 0.35 6.60 -1.77
C ILE A 62 1.25 7.71 -1.26
N SER A 63 1.80 7.55 -0.05
CA SER A 63 2.71 8.53 0.52
C SER A 63 4.04 8.58 -0.24
N GLY A 64 4.80 9.67 -0.07
CA GLY A 64 6.20 9.71 -0.47
C GLY A 64 7.04 8.72 0.34
N PRO A 65 8.30 8.50 -0.08
CA PRO A 65 9.19 7.59 0.63
C PRO A 65 9.54 8.12 2.02
N LYS A 66 9.60 7.21 3.00
CA LYS A 66 9.87 7.53 4.41
C LYS A 66 10.81 6.49 5.00
N ASP A 67 11.51 6.87 6.07
CA ASP A 67 12.22 5.92 6.91
C ASP A 67 11.27 5.31 7.93
N GLY A 68 11.37 4.00 8.13
CA GLY A 68 10.60 3.29 9.12
C GLY A 68 11.47 2.39 9.98
N PRO A 69 10.93 1.79 11.05
CA PRO A 69 11.70 0.94 11.97
C PRO A 69 12.29 -0.29 11.28
N ASN A 70 11.72 -0.71 10.16
CA ASN A 70 12.17 -1.88 9.40
C ASN A 70 12.77 -1.52 8.04
N GLY A 71 13.18 -0.25 7.85
CA GLY A 71 13.74 0.25 6.60
C GLY A 71 12.85 1.26 5.92
N ARG A 72 13.04 1.44 4.62
CA ARG A 72 12.22 2.37 3.81
C ARG A 72 10.80 1.87 3.70
N ARG A 73 9.84 2.81 3.68
CA ARG A 73 8.42 2.49 3.56
C ARG A 73 7.67 3.54 2.76
N ARG A 74 6.52 3.16 2.24
CA ARG A 74 5.48 4.06 1.76
C ARG A 74 4.17 3.62 2.42
N ASP A 75 3.31 4.58 2.74
CA ASP A 75 2.00 4.30 3.32
C ASP A 75 0.92 4.48 2.26
N ILE A 76 -0.09 3.62 2.29
CA ILE A 76 -1.32 3.81 1.52
C ILE A 76 -2.37 4.30 2.51
N HIS A 77 -2.95 5.46 2.23
CA HIS A 77 -3.90 6.11 3.13
C HIS A 77 -4.95 6.88 2.34
N TRP A 78 -5.91 7.44 3.05
CA TRP A 78 -7.01 8.18 2.45
C TRP A 78 -6.87 9.66 2.80
N VAL A 79 -6.74 10.50 1.79
CA VAL A 79 -6.63 11.96 1.93
C VAL A 79 -7.48 12.60 0.84
N GLY A 80 -8.33 13.56 1.22
CA GLY A 80 -9.13 14.30 0.27
C GLY A 80 -10.24 15.10 0.92
N PRO A 81 -10.98 15.88 0.13
CA PRO A 81 -11.99 16.82 0.64
C PRO A 81 -13.22 16.15 1.26
N LYS A 82 -13.42 14.85 1.03
CA LYS A 82 -14.56 14.11 1.58
C LYS A 82 -14.23 13.42 2.90
N ASP A 83 -13.00 13.54 3.40
CA ASP A 83 -12.55 12.97 4.68
C ASP A 83 -12.88 11.48 4.84
N ARG A 84 -12.72 10.70 3.77
CA ARG A 84 -13.09 9.28 3.77
C ARG A 84 -12.26 8.45 4.74
N TYR A 85 -11.08 8.91 5.15
CA TYR A 85 -10.28 8.23 6.15
C TYR A 85 -11.06 7.92 7.43
N ARG A 86 -12.05 8.76 7.77
CA ARG A 86 -12.89 8.57 8.96
C ARG A 86 -13.84 7.39 8.85
N LEU A 87 -14.22 7.03 7.60
CA LEU A 87 -15.19 5.98 7.33
C LEU A 87 -14.56 4.62 7.00
N ILE A 88 -13.28 4.62 6.61
CA ILE A 88 -12.65 3.39 6.12
C ILE A 88 -12.58 2.31 7.20
N HIS A 89 -12.16 2.63 8.42
CA HIS A 89 -12.09 1.63 9.49
C HIS A 89 -13.49 1.14 9.90
N ILE A 90 -14.49 2.02 9.84
CA ILE A 90 -15.88 1.65 10.15
C ILE A 90 -16.39 0.64 9.11
N ASN A 91 -16.10 0.87 7.83
CA ASN A 91 -16.47 -0.05 6.75
C ASN A 91 -15.68 -1.36 6.83
N GLU A 92 -14.42 -1.31 7.24
CA GLU A 92 -13.57 -2.50 7.33
C GLU A 92 -13.98 -3.42 8.48
N TRP A 93 -14.25 -2.85 9.65
CA TRP A 93 -14.47 -3.61 10.89
C TRP A 93 -15.93 -3.68 11.33
N GLY A 94 -16.78 -2.75 10.84
CA GLY A 94 -18.16 -2.62 11.29
C GLY A 94 -18.27 -1.84 12.60
N THR A 95 -19.51 -1.65 13.04
CA THR A 95 -19.84 -0.96 14.28
C THR A 95 -20.89 -1.77 15.05
N VAL A 96 -21.20 -1.34 16.29
CA VAL A 96 -22.27 -1.96 17.08
C VAL A 96 -23.61 -1.84 16.35
N LYS A 97 -23.90 -0.71 15.70
CA LYS A 97 -25.13 -0.48 14.94
C LYS A 97 -25.16 -1.19 13.60
N ASN A 98 -24.00 -1.36 12.96
CA ASN A 98 -23.89 -2.03 11.68
C ASN A 98 -22.63 -2.92 11.67
N PRO A 99 -22.72 -4.12 12.28
CA PRO A 99 -21.56 -5.01 12.40
C PRO A 99 -21.05 -5.60 11.08
N ASN A 100 -21.87 -5.59 10.02
CA ASN A 100 -21.52 -6.18 8.74
C ASN A 100 -21.79 -5.21 7.57
N PRO A 101 -21.07 -4.06 7.50
CA PRO A 101 -21.21 -3.14 6.37
C PRO A 101 -20.71 -3.78 5.07
N ALA A 102 -21.15 -3.27 3.92
CA ALA A 102 -20.78 -3.79 2.60
C ALA A 102 -19.27 -3.80 2.36
N GLY A 103 -18.55 -2.85 2.98
CA GLY A 103 -17.09 -2.75 2.85
C GLY A 103 -16.29 -3.61 3.81
N LYS A 104 -16.94 -4.44 4.64
CA LYS A 104 -16.26 -5.20 5.68
C LYS A 104 -15.19 -6.13 5.10
N GLY A 105 -13.95 -6.02 5.62
CA GLY A 105 -12.85 -6.87 5.21
C GLY A 105 -12.24 -6.54 3.85
N LYS A 106 -12.68 -5.47 3.17
CA LYS A 106 -12.20 -5.14 1.82
C LYS A 106 -10.75 -4.69 1.78
N VAL A 107 -10.26 -3.99 2.83
CA VAL A 107 -8.84 -3.63 2.92
C VAL A 107 -8.00 -4.89 3.09
N ALA A 108 -8.39 -5.78 4.02
CA ALA A 108 -7.68 -7.04 4.24
C ALA A 108 -7.70 -7.92 2.98
N ALA A 109 -8.84 -8.00 2.29
CA ALA A 109 -8.97 -8.75 1.04
C ALA A 109 -8.05 -8.19 -0.06
N SER A 110 -7.91 -6.86 -0.13
CA SER A 110 -7.03 -6.21 -1.10
C SER A 110 -5.56 -6.54 -0.84
N LEU A 111 -5.14 -6.58 0.42
CA LEU A 111 -3.79 -6.96 0.80
C LEU A 111 -3.51 -8.41 0.44
N GLU A 112 -4.42 -9.31 0.75
CA GLU A 112 -4.27 -10.73 0.46
C GLU A 112 -4.29 -11.00 -1.05
N GLY A 113 -5.24 -10.41 -1.77
CA GLY A 113 -5.36 -10.57 -3.23
C GLY A 113 -4.19 -9.97 -4.00
N GLY A 114 -3.63 -8.86 -3.52
CA GLY A 114 -2.52 -8.18 -4.17
C GLY A 114 -1.14 -8.71 -3.80
N LYS A 115 -1.03 -9.62 -2.85
CA LYS A 115 0.24 -10.06 -2.28
C LYS A 115 1.24 -10.60 -3.29
N LYS A 116 0.81 -11.50 -4.17
CA LYS A 116 1.68 -12.06 -5.22
C LYS A 116 2.11 -11.02 -6.25
N ALA A 117 1.16 -10.20 -6.71
CA ALA A 117 1.42 -9.16 -7.69
C ALA A 117 2.33 -8.08 -7.12
N TYR A 118 2.16 -7.74 -5.85
CA TYR A 118 3.04 -6.83 -5.13
C TYR A 118 4.49 -7.34 -5.14
N ARG A 119 4.69 -8.59 -4.72
CA ARG A 119 6.03 -9.22 -4.68
C ARG A 119 6.67 -9.25 -6.07
N LYS A 120 5.88 -9.56 -7.09
CA LYS A 120 6.35 -9.59 -8.48
C LYS A 120 6.78 -8.21 -8.97
N ALA A 121 6.01 -7.16 -8.65
CA ALA A 121 6.32 -5.79 -9.02
C ALA A 121 7.64 -5.32 -8.37
N VAL A 122 7.80 -5.59 -7.07
CA VAL A 122 9.02 -5.26 -6.33
C VAL A 122 10.23 -5.98 -6.93
N LYS A 123 10.12 -7.27 -7.17
CA LYS A 123 11.20 -8.06 -7.78
C LYS A 123 11.59 -7.58 -9.16
N LYS A 124 10.60 -7.16 -9.96
CA LYS A 124 10.86 -6.64 -11.31
C LYS A 124 11.73 -5.39 -11.27
N VAL A 125 11.43 -4.45 -10.37
CA VAL A 125 12.24 -3.24 -10.22
C VAL A 125 13.66 -3.59 -9.76
N LEU A 126 13.78 -4.44 -8.75
CA LEU A 126 15.09 -4.85 -8.23
C LEU A 126 15.95 -5.55 -9.29
N LYS A 127 15.35 -6.41 -10.09
CA LYS A 127 16.06 -7.10 -11.19
C LYS A 127 16.51 -6.15 -12.29
N SER A 128 15.71 -5.12 -12.61
CA SER A 128 16.06 -4.16 -13.64
C SER A 128 17.27 -3.31 -13.28
N GLU A 129 17.53 -3.16 -11.97
CA GLU A 129 18.65 -2.36 -11.46
C GLU A 129 19.90 -3.21 -11.15
N LEU A 130 19.75 -4.52 -11.15
CA LEU A 130 20.87 -5.46 -10.99
C LEU A 130 21.41 -5.90 -12.36
#